data_ec51ae31c3c59fdedc1b127b447fe196
#
_entry.id   ec51ae31c3c59fdedc1b127b447fe196
#
_cell.length_a   1.000
_cell.length_b   1.000
_cell.length_c   1.000
_cell.angle_alpha   90.00
_cell.angle_beta   90.00
_cell.angle_gamma   90.00
#
_symmetry.space_group_name_H-M   'P 1'
#
loop_
_entity.id
_entity.type
_entity.pdbx_description
1 polymer ?
#
loop_
_entity_poly.entity_id
_entity_poly.type
_entity_poly.pdbx_seq_one_letter_code
_entity_poly.pdbx_strand_id
1 'polypeptide(L)'
;MRKISCSARKQWDVHIKAFLDNHIRHAEEHSNFSFSYEDIDSVFGQTEEHCPLYGGRPAKMPEMFEKDIEWIYDKGIGLKLTLQNKFITDEKYKESKPFLKEYHRKGNAVITATDKLAEYIRNDFPDYKIEASCIQDITDNEHYEKKVATELYDTIVLPIHSNDDLKFIESIKRKDLLRLFMNIECSYNCPSKVCYGTTSKINREERKGMICSLIHLGMERTFYNDDITWSEFYFDLPKYEQMGVQKFKLVAPHEEQQRTALMYKRNHQMLANSAK
;
A
#
# COMPACT_ATOMS: atom_id res chain seq x y z
N MET A 1 -14.75 -11.53 8.96
CA MET A 1 -14.65 -10.12 9.44
C MET A 1 -13.61 -9.44 8.57
N ARG A 2 -13.98 -8.28 8.02
CA ARG A 2 -13.11 -7.46 7.16
C ARG A 2 -11.88 -6.97 7.91
N LYS A 3 -10.73 -6.90 7.25
CA LYS A 3 -9.46 -6.39 7.81
C LYS A 3 -8.87 -5.33 6.88
N ILE A 4 -8.83 -4.11 7.34
CA ILE A 4 -8.40 -2.95 6.55
C ILE A 4 -7.07 -2.44 7.05
N SER A 5 -6.11 -2.29 6.13
CA SER A 5 -4.86 -1.59 6.38
C SER A 5 -4.93 -0.20 5.78
N CYS A 6 -4.93 0.83 6.62
CA CYS A 6 -5.06 2.23 6.21
C CYS A 6 -3.70 2.90 6.05
N SER A 7 -3.55 3.76 5.03
CA SER A 7 -2.37 4.60 4.88
C SER A 7 -2.34 5.70 5.94
N ALA A 8 -1.17 5.98 6.51
CA ALA A 8 -0.93 7.12 7.38
C ALA A 8 -0.57 8.41 6.62
N ARG A 9 -0.65 8.41 5.29
CA ARG A 9 -0.23 9.53 4.44
C ARG A 9 -1.17 10.72 4.59
N LYS A 10 -0.96 11.48 5.65
CA LYS A 10 -1.70 12.67 6.05
C LYS A 10 -0.87 13.94 5.89
N GLN A 11 -1.50 15.10 6.01
CA GLN A 11 -0.77 16.34 6.23
C GLN A 11 -0.11 16.31 7.60
N TRP A 12 1.07 16.88 7.71
CA TRP A 12 1.93 16.76 8.90
C TRP A 12 1.29 17.30 10.20
N ASP A 13 0.39 18.29 10.10
CA ASP A 13 -0.32 18.91 11.21
C ASP A 13 -1.64 18.22 11.57
N VAL A 14 -2.09 17.26 10.77
CA VAL A 14 -3.33 16.52 11.02
C VAL A 14 -3.03 15.28 11.88
N HIS A 15 -3.75 15.12 12.98
CA HIS A 15 -3.67 13.92 13.81
C HIS A 15 -4.28 12.71 13.08
N ILE A 16 -3.69 11.51 13.27
CA ILE A 16 -4.11 10.28 12.57
C ILE A 16 -5.61 9.96 12.78
N LYS A 17 -6.15 10.26 13.96
CA LYS A 17 -7.58 10.08 14.23
C LYS A 17 -8.46 10.85 13.25
N ALA A 18 -8.23 12.16 13.12
CA ALA A 18 -9.02 13.01 12.25
C ALA A 18 -8.87 12.59 10.77
N PHE A 19 -7.69 12.11 10.40
CA PHE A 19 -7.41 11.58 9.08
C PHE A 19 -8.19 10.29 8.79
N LEU A 20 -8.23 9.36 9.73
CA LEU A 20 -9.01 8.11 9.59
C LEU A 20 -10.51 8.37 9.64
N ASP A 21 -10.99 9.27 10.52
CA ASP A 21 -12.41 9.70 10.54
C ASP A 21 -12.87 10.21 9.16
N ASN A 22 -12.02 11.02 8.52
CA ASN A 22 -12.30 11.52 7.18
C ASN A 22 -12.38 10.41 6.14
N HIS A 23 -11.50 9.40 6.22
CA HIS A 23 -11.53 8.26 5.31
C HIS A 23 -12.75 7.37 5.50
N ILE A 24 -13.16 7.12 6.76
CA ILE A 24 -14.37 6.36 7.08
C ILE A 24 -15.57 7.06 6.46
N ARG A 25 -15.74 8.35 6.76
CA ARG A 25 -16.85 9.16 6.24
C ARG A 25 -16.85 9.21 4.69
N HIS A 26 -15.69 9.46 4.07
CA HIS A 26 -15.59 9.56 2.61
C HIS A 26 -15.94 8.23 1.92
N ALA A 27 -15.56 7.10 2.49
CA ALA A 27 -15.97 5.80 1.96
C ALA A 27 -17.48 5.58 2.09
N GLU A 28 -18.08 5.95 3.24
CA GLU A 28 -19.53 5.85 3.47
C GLU A 28 -20.34 6.72 2.49
N GLU A 29 -19.87 7.94 2.21
CA GLU A 29 -20.55 8.87 1.31
C GLU A 29 -20.38 8.52 -0.19
N HIS A 30 -19.27 7.87 -0.58
CA HIS A 30 -18.88 7.75 -1.97
C HIS A 30 -18.60 6.32 -2.46
N SER A 31 -18.88 5.30 -1.65
CA SER A 31 -18.72 3.90 -2.08
C SER A 31 -19.98 3.08 -1.79
N ASN A 32 -19.96 1.81 -2.18
CA ASN A 32 -21.03 0.85 -1.89
C ASN A 32 -20.77 0.03 -0.61
N PHE A 33 -19.87 0.52 0.25
CA PHE A 33 -19.54 -0.12 1.53
C PHE A 33 -19.25 0.94 2.59
N SER A 34 -19.37 0.54 3.85
CA SER A 34 -18.92 1.29 5.01
C SER A 34 -17.92 0.45 5.82
N PHE A 35 -17.14 1.10 6.66
CA PHE A 35 -16.25 0.45 7.62
C PHE A 35 -16.06 1.33 8.86
N SER A 36 -15.58 0.73 9.93
CA SER A 36 -15.34 1.39 11.22
C SER A 36 -13.92 1.13 11.71
N TYR A 37 -13.57 1.66 12.87
CA TYR A 37 -12.27 1.37 13.51
C TYR A 37 -12.05 -0.11 13.81
N GLU A 38 -13.12 -0.87 14.07
CA GLU A 38 -13.08 -2.29 14.37
C GLU A 38 -12.63 -3.13 13.15
N ASP A 39 -12.83 -2.60 11.95
CA ASP A 39 -12.38 -3.22 10.71
C ASP A 39 -10.88 -2.92 10.43
N ILE A 40 -10.30 -1.89 11.08
CA ILE A 40 -8.93 -1.47 10.82
C ILE A 40 -7.95 -2.38 11.58
N ASP A 41 -7.22 -3.22 10.85
CA ASP A 41 -6.19 -4.09 11.44
C ASP A 41 -4.84 -3.39 11.63
N SER A 42 -4.55 -2.39 10.81
CA SER A 42 -3.26 -1.69 10.87
C SER A 42 -3.29 -0.33 10.17
N VAL A 43 -2.40 0.55 10.61
CA VAL A 43 -2.05 1.80 9.92
C VAL A 43 -0.63 1.68 9.39
N PHE A 44 -0.44 1.92 8.07
CA PHE A 44 0.86 1.76 7.45
C PHE A 44 1.47 3.09 7.00
N GLY A 45 2.76 3.24 7.26
CA GLY A 45 3.49 4.45 6.90
C GLY A 45 4.93 4.42 7.39
N GLN A 46 5.50 5.61 7.49
CA GLN A 46 6.84 5.89 8.02
C GLN A 46 6.70 6.66 9.33
N THR A 47 7.52 6.30 10.33
CA THR A 47 7.62 7.00 11.60
C THR A 47 8.55 8.21 11.48
N GLU A 48 8.70 8.98 12.57
CA GLU A 48 9.62 10.12 12.61
C GLU A 48 11.08 9.72 12.44
N GLU A 49 11.44 8.54 12.92
CA GLU A 49 12.79 8.03 12.81
C GLU A 49 13.12 7.64 11.37
N HIS A 50 14.27 8.10 10.89
CA HIS A 50 14.76 7.71 9.58
C HIS A 50 15.27 6.26 9.59
N CYS A 51 14.81 5.46 8.63
CA CYS A 51 15.26 4.10 8.46
C CYS A 51 15.67 3.82 6.99
N PRO A 52 16.90 3.32 6.73
CA PRO A 52 17.34 2.98 5.38
C PRO A 52 16.46 1.95 4.67
N LEU A 53 15.70 1.15 5.42
CA LEU A 53 14.77 0.15 4.88
C LEU A 53 13.50 0.77 4.29
N TYR A 54 13.17 2.02 4.62
CA TYR A 54 12.03 2.70 4.05
C TYR A 54 12.14 2.84 2.53
N GLY A 55 11.02 2.74 1.85
CA GLY A 55 10.91 2.86 0.40
C GLY A 55 9.49 3.15 -0.03
N GLY A 56 9.31 3.34 -1.34
CA GLY A 56 8.00 3.65 -1.92
C GLY A 56 7.54 5.10 -1.71
N ARG A 57 8.16 5.85 -0.77
CA ARG A 57 7.85 7.23 -0.42
C ARG A 57 9.11 7.98 0.01
N PRO A 58 9.17 9.32 -0.14
CA PRO A 58 10.30 10.09 0.34
C PRO A 58 10.46 9.95 1.86
N ALA A 59 11.64 9.50 2.32
CA ALA A 59 11.93 9.26 3.74
C ALA A 59 12.00 10.53 4.60
N LYS A 60 11.95 11.72 4.00
CA LYS A 60 12.11 13.00 4.71
C LYS A 60 10.84 13.55 5.34
N MET A 61 9.71 12.91 5.12
CA MET A 61 8.42 13.37 5.66
C MET A 61 7.80 12.25 6.48
N PRO A 62 7.91 12.31 7.81
CA PRO A 62 7.23 11.36 8.67
C PRO A 62 5.72 11.40 8.41
N GLU A 63 5.11 10.23 8.42
CA GLU A 63 3.67 10.07 8.21
C GLU A 63 2.96 9.85 9.55
N MET A 64 3.70 9.33 10.54
CA MET A 64 3.20 9.07 11.89
C MET A 64 4.17 9.62 12.92
N PHE A 65 3.65 10.42 13.82
CA PHE A 65 4.33 10.94 15.01
C PHE A 65 4.06 10.02 16.20
N GLU A 66 4.85 10.14 17.27
CA GLU A 66 4.67 9.36 18.49
C GLU A 66 3.22 9.38 18.99
N LYS A 67 2.60 10.56 19.09
CA LYS A 67 1.18 10.73 19.46
C LYS A 67 0.18 9.97 18.56
N ASP A 68 0.51 9.81 17.29
CA ASP A 68 -0.31 9.04 16.34
C ASP A 68 -0.16 7.54 16.65
N ILE A 69 1.07 7.09 16.91
CA ILE A 69 1.39 5.69 17.23
C ILE A 69 0.76 5.29 18.56
N GLU A 70 0.85 6.12 19.59
CA GLU A 70 0.18 5.90 20.88
C GLU A 70 -1.33 5.73 20.68
N TRP A 71 -1.94 6.64 19.92
CA TRP A 71 -3.38 6.60 19.67
C TRP A 71 -3.83 5.33 18.93
N ILE A 72 -3.10 4.88 17.90
CA ILE A 72 -3.47 3.63 17.18
C ILE A 72 -3.31 2.41 18.09
N TYR A 73 -2.30 2.40 18.98
CA TYR A 73 -2.12 1.32 19.95
C TYR A 73 -3.23 1.27 20.99
N ASP A 74 -3.68 2.42 21.47
CA ASP A 74 -4.82 2.52 22.41
C ASP A 74 -6.11 1.99 21.80
N LYS A 75 -6.24 2.04 20.46
CA LYS A 75 -7.35 1.45 19.71
C LYS A 75 -7.16 -0.04 19.36
N GLY A 76 -6.06 -0.63 19.77
CA GLY A 76 -5.73 -2.01 19.39
C GLY A 76 -5.35 -2.19 17.92
N ILE A 77 -5.05 -1.08 17.22
CA ILE A 77 -4.66 -1.07 15.82
C ILE A 77 -3.14 -1.29 15.72
N GLY A 78 -2.69 -2.14 14.79
CA GLY A 78 -1.26 -2.40 14.59
C GLY A 78 -0.56 -1.29 13.79
N LEU A 79 0.67 -0.97 14.17
CA LEU A 79 1.59 -0.19 13.34
C LEU A 79 2.16 -1.08 12.23
N LYS A 80 2.20 -0.58 10.98
CA LYS A 80 2.80 -1.30 9.85
C LYS A 80 3.86 -0.43 9.16
N LEU A 81 5.12 -0.80 9.30
CA LEU A 81 6.24 -0.07 8.74
C LEU A 81 6.41 -0.36 7.23
N THR A 82 6.61 0.67 6.42
CA THR A 82 6.73 0.54 4.96
C THR A 82 8.18 0.33 4.52
N LEU A 83 8.75 -0.87 4.79
CA LEU A 83 10.13 -1.23 4.49
C LEU A 83 10.29 -1.66 3.02
N GLN A 84 10.01 -0.76 2.12
CA GLN A 84 9.87 -1.06 0.68
C GLN A 84 11.12 -0.73 -0.14
N ASN A 85 12.29 -0.53 0.48
CA ASN A 85 13.52 -0.32 -0.25
C ASN A 85 13.93 -1.61 -0.97
N LYS A 86 14.09 -1.53 -2.31
CA LYS A 86 14.47 -2.68 -3.16
C LYS A 86 15.98 -2.98 -3.16
N PHE A 87 16.81 -2.07 -2.63
CA PHE A 87 18.27 -2.11 -2.77
C PHE A 87 18.97 -2.18 -1.41
N ILE A 88 18.49 -3.09 -0.55
CA ILE A 88 19.02 -3.25 0.81
C ILE A 88 20.26 -4.16 0.79
N THR A 89 21.35 -3.69 1.42
CA THR A 89 22.54 -4.49 1.73
C THR A 89 22.45 -5.07 3.13
N ASP A 90 23.28 -6.08 3.40
CA ASP A 90 23.36 -6.73 4.72
C ASP A 90 23.80 -5.75 5.81
N GLU A 91 24.69 -4.81 5.48
CA GLU A 91 25.16 -3.75 6.38
C GLU A 91 24.00 -2.83 6.77
N LYS A 92 23.23 -2.35 5.78
CA LYS A 92 22.07 -1.48 6.03
C LYS A 92 20.99 -2.17 6.83
N TYR A 93 20.77 -3.47 6.60
CA TYR A 93 19.88 -4.25 7.45
C TYR A 93 20.38 -4.32 8.90
N LYS A 94 21.69 -4.63 9.11
CA LYS A 94 22.27 -4.68 10.45
C LYS A 94 22.17 -3.34 11.19
N GLU A 95 22.44 -2.23 10.49
CA GLU A 95 22.29 -0.86 11.02
C GLU A 95 20.84 -0.56 11.44
N SER A 96 19.84 -1.16 10.75
CA SER A 96 18.43 -0.92 11.01
C SER A 96 17.83 -1.80 12.12
N LYS A 97 18.59 -2.77 12.68
CA LYS A 97 18.05 -3.65 13.74
C LYS A 97 17.60 -2.93 15.01
N PRO A 98 18.24 -1.87 15.53
CA PRO A 98 17.75 -1.12 16.66
C PRO A 98 16.36 -0.54 16.40
N PHE A 99 16.16 0.11 15.25
CA PHE A 99 14.87 0.62 14.79
C PHE A 99 13.80 -0.49 14.70
N LEU A 100 14.14 -1.62 14.08
CA LEU A 100 13.19 -2.74 14.00
C LEU A 100 12.82 -3.28 15.37
N LYS A 101 13.77 -3.31 16.31
CA LYS A 101 13.55 -3.79 17.69
C LYS A 101 12.61 -2.87 18.46
N GLU A 102 12.68 -1.57 18.25
CA GLU A 102 11.83 -0.57 18.92
C GLU A 102 10.34 -0.83 18.64
N TYR A 103 9.99 -1.14 17.39
CA TYR A 103 8.62 -1.39 17.00
C TYR A 103 8.22 -2.89 16.98
N HIS A 104 9.14 -3.79 17.40
CA HIS A 104 8.89 -5.23 17.42
C HIS A 104 7.93 -5.60 18.54
N ARG A 105 6.67 -5.83 18.18
CA ARG A 105 5.63 -6.30 19.10
C ARG A 105 4.53 -7.05 18.37
N LYS A 106 3.85 -7.93 19.08
CA LYS A 106 2.66 -8.63 18.57
C LYS A 106 1.59 -7.63 18.13
N GLY A 107 1.07 -7.81 16.93
CA GLY A 107 0.09 -6.90 16.29
C GLY A 107 0.72 -5.96 15.27
N ASN A 108 2.00 -5.62 15.42
CA ASN A 108 2.70 -4.83 14.41
C ASN A 108 3.07 -5.65 13.18
N ALA A 109 3.31 -4.95 12.08
CA ALA A 109 3.64 -5.55 10.81
C ALA A 109 4.70 -4.74 10.05
N VAL A 110 5.28 -5.37 9.03
CA VAL A 110 6.17 -4.72 8.08
C VAL A 110 5.72 -5.02 6.66
N ILE A 111 5.93 -4.09 5.74
CA ILE A 111 5.72 -4.28 4.31
C ILE A 111 7.10 -4.39 3.66
N THR A 112 7.39 -5.49 2.97
CA THR A 112 8.70 -5.72 2.34
C THR A 112 8.60 -5.78 0.82
N ALA A 113 9.62 -5.25 0.14
CA ALA A 113 9.70 -5.25 -1.32
C ALA A 113 10.48 -6.45 -1.88
N THR A 114 11.16 -7.22 -1.02
CA THR A 114 12.01 -8.35 -1.42
C THR A 114 11.88 -9.50 -0.42
N ASP A 115 12.01 -10.74 -0.91
CA ASP A 115 12.02 -11.94 -0.07
C ASP A 115 13.21 -11.94 0.89
N LYS A 116 14.38 -11.47 0.44
CA LYS A 116 15.58 -11.37 1.28
C LYS A 116 15.34 -10.56 2.56
N LEU A 117 14.64 -9.41 2.46
CA LEU A 117 14.30 -8.61 3.64
C LEU A 117 13.26 -9.32 4.51
N ALA A 118 12.29 -9.99 3.89
CA ALA A 118 11.29 -10.78 4.62
C ALA A 118 11.95 -11.91 5.41
N GLU A 119 12.90 -12.64 4.82
CA GLU A 119 13.69 -13.70 5.50
C GLU A 119 14.45 -13.16 6.71
N TYR A 120 15.16 -12.05 6.55
CA TYR A 120 15.87 -11.43 7.67
C TYR A 120 14.95 -11.06 8.82
N ILE A 121 13.81 -10.45 8.51
CA ILE A 121 12.84 -10.02 9.54
C ILE A 121 12.18 -11.25 10.17
N ARG A 122 11.82 -12.28 9.40
CA ARG A 122 11.23 -13.51 9.94
C ARG A 122 12.16 -14.19 10.93
N ASN A 123 13.46 -14.18 10.66
CA ASN A 123 14.46 -14.81 11.53
C ASN A 123 14.76 -13.98 12.79
N ASP A 124 14.90 -12.66 12.66
CA ASP A 124 15.36 -11.80 13.76
C ASP A 124 14.21 -11.24 14.62
N PHE A 125 13.01 -11.08 14.04
CA PHE A 125 11.85 -10.40 14.63
C PHE A 125 10.55 -11.18 14.37
N PRO A 126 10.36 -12.36 14.95
CA PRO A 126 9.29 -13.32 14.59
C PRO A 126 7.86 -12.82 14.91
N ASP A 127 7.70 -11.86 15.83
CA ASP A 127 6.37 -11.33 16.18
C ASP A 127 5.80 -10.36 15.12
N TYR A 128 6.63 -9.85 14.22
CA TYR A 128 6.12 -9.07 13.09
C TYR A 128 5.31 -9.93 12.15
N LYS A 129 4.15 -9.43 11.74
CA LYS A 129 3.50 -9.90 10.52
C LYS A 129 4.21 -9.30 9.31
N ILE A 130 4.44 -10.11 8.30
CA ILE A 130 5.13 -9.66 7.08
C ILE A 130 4.16 -9.61 5.92
N GLU A 131 4.06 -8.44 5.29
CA GLU A 131 3.23 -8.20 4.11
C GLU A 131 4.13 -8.07 2.86
N ALA A 132 3.90 -8.92 1.84
CA ALA A 132 4.50 -8.74 0.53
C ALA A 132 3.94 -7.46 -0.11
N SER A 133 4.81 -6.53 -0.46
CA SER A 133 4.39 -5.27 -1.10
C SER A 133 3.83 -5.49 -2.50
N CYS A 134 2.83 -4.69 -2.88
CA CYS A 134 2.32 -4.64 -4.25
C CYS A 134 3.42 -4.33 -5.30
N ILE A 135 4.54 -3.71 -4.88
CA ILE A 135 5.68 -3.44 -5.78
C ILE A 135 6.52 -4.68 -6.12
N GLN A 136 6.21 -5.85 -5.54
CA GLN A 136 6.73 -7.14 -5.99
C GLN A 136 6.09 -7.59 -7.31
N ASP A 137 5.03 -6.94 -7.73
CA ASP A 137 4.38 -7.05 -9.05
C ASP A 137 3.86 -8.48 -9.34
N ILE A 138 3.14 -9.05 -8.38
CA ILE A 138 2.54 -10.39 -8.48
C ILE A 138 1.24 -10.27 -9.28
N THR A 139 1.26 -10.70 -10.55
CA THR A 139 0.19 -10.46 -11.52
C THR A 139 -0.51 -11.72 -12.03
N ASP A 140 -0.07 -12.90 -11.58
CA ASP A 140 -0.64 -14.17 -11.97
C ASP A 140 -0.58 -15.21 -10.85
N ASN A 141 -1.28 -16.32 -11.05
CA ASN A 141 -1.41 -17.38 -10.05
C ASN A 141 -0.10 -18.12 -9.80
N GLU A 142 0.76 -18.28 -10.80
CA GLU A 142 2.05 -18.96 -10.63
C GLU A 142 2.96 -18.16 -9.70
N HIS A 143 3.07 -16.84 -9.90
CA HIS A 143 3.82 -15.96 -9.02
C HIS A 143 3.21 -15.89 -7.62
N TYR A 144 1.87 -15.90 -7.52
CA TYR A 144 1.20 -15.90 -6.22
C TYR A 144 1.50 -17.18 -5.42
N GLU A 145 1.34 -18.36 -6.04
CA GLU A 145 1.60 -19.64 -5.40
C GLU A 145 3.10 -19.79 -5.02
N LYS A 146 4.02 -19.28 -5.83
CA LYS A 146 5.44 -19.21 -5.46
C LYS A 146 5.65 -18.40 -4.17
N LYS A 147 4.96 -17.27 -4.01
CA LYS A 147 5.04 -16.47 -2.78
C LYS A 147 4.43 -17.20 -1.58
N VAL A 148 3.31 -17.87 -1.76
CA VAL A 148 2.70 -18.71 -0.73
C VAL A 148 3.66 -19.79 -0.28
N ALA A 149 4.33 -20.46 -1.21
CA ALA A 149 5.27 -21.56 -0.94
C ALA A 149 6.53 -21.13 -0.17
N THR A 150 6.87 -19.83 -0.14
CA THR A 150 8.00 -19.35 0.68
C THR A 150 7.70 -19.37 2.17
N GLU A 151 6.43 -19.40 2.59
CA GLU A 151 5.97 -19.29 3.98
C GLU A 151 6.45 -18.02 4.72
N LEU A 152 7.01 -17.05 4.00
CA LEU A 152 7.54 -15.81 4.56
C LEU A 152 6.45 -14.81 4.94
N TYR A 153 5.31 -14.84 4.23
CA TYR A 153 4.33 -13.79 4.24
C TYR A 153 3.02 -14.16 4.94
N ASP A 154 2.56 -13.29 5.82
CA ASP A 154 1.23 -13.35 6.44
C ASP A 154 0.16 -12.67 5.58
N THR A 155 0.60 -11.88 4.60
CA THR A 155 -0.28 -11.17 3.67
C THR A 155 0.47 -10.90 2.36
N ILE A 156 -0.23 -11.04 1.24
CA ILE A 156 0.28 -10.77 -0.11
C ILE A 156 -0.63 -9.71 -0.75
N VAL A 157 -0.06 -8.54 -1.07
CA VAL A 157 -0.79 -7.45 -1.72
C VAL A 157 -0.55 -7.52 -3.22
N LEU A 158 -1.61 -7.68 -3.99
CA LEU A 158 -1.51 -7.60 -5.45
C LEU A 158 -1.28 -6.16 -5.91
N PRO A 159 -0.69 -5.95 -7.09
CA PRO A 159 -0.68 -4.64 -7.75
C PRO A 159 -2.12 -4.13 -7.91
N ILE A 160 -2.29 -2.81 -7.78
CA ILE A 160 -3.63 -2.21 -7.75
C ILE A 160 -4.46 -2.48 -9.03
N HIS A 161 -3.83 -2.59 -10.19
CA HIS A 161 -4.51 -2.94 -11.44
C HIS A 161 -5.02 -4.38 -11.48
N SER A 162 -4.44 -5.29 -10.68
CA SER A 162 -4.93 -6.67 -10.57
C SER A 162 -6.30 -6.77 -9.89
N ASN A 163 -6.78 -5.69 -9.26
CA ASN A 163 -8.15 -5.65 -8.74
C ASN A 163 -9.21 -5.84 -9.85
N ASP A 164 -8.90 -5.50 -11.10
CA ASP A 164 -9.81 -5.68 -12.23
C ASP A 164 -9.77 -7.10 -12.82
N ASP A 165 -8.76 -7.90 -12.50
CA ASP A 165 -8.65 -9.28 -12.96
C ASP A 165 -9.41 -10.25 -12.02
N LEU A 166 -10.71 -10.26 -12.15
CA LEU A 166 -11.58 -11.10 -11.31
C LEU A 166 -11.29 -12.60 -11.51
N LYS A 167 -10.88 -13.03 -12.71
CA LYS A 167 -10.55 -14.44 -12.97
C LYS A 167 -9.31 -14.86 -12.22
N PHE A 168 -8.30 -14.00 -12.20
CA PHE A 168 -7.10 -14.22 -11.39
C PHE A 168 -7.45 -14.29 -9.90
N ILE A 169 -8.18 -13.29 -9.37
CA ILE A 169 -8.61 -13.27 -7.96
C ILE A 169 -9.40 -14.54 -7.62
N GLU A 170 -10.31 -14.97 -8.47
CA GLU A 170 -11.13 -16.17 -8.27
C GLU A 170 -10.28 -17.44 -8.19
N SER A 171 -9.23 -17.54 -9.02
CA SER A 171 -8.33 -18.69 -9.09
C SER A 171 -7.42 -18.87 -7.88
N ILE A 172 -7.20 -17.81 -7.08
CA ILE A 172 -6.35 -17.85 -5.89
C ILE A 172 -6.97 -18.75 -4.82
N LYS A 173 -6.22 -19.75 -4.35
CA LYS A 173 -6.67 -20.70 -3.30
C LYS A 173 -6.52 -20.13 -1.89
N ARG A 174 -5.36 -19.49 -1.61
CA ARG A 174 -5.03 -18.94 -0.29
C ARG A 174 -5.50 -17.49 -0.15
N LYS A 175 -6.83 -17.27 -0.27
CA LYS A 175 -7.45 -15.95 -0.10
C LYS A 175 -7.30 -15.36 1.29
N ASP A 176 -7.01 -16.19 2.27
CA ASP A 176 -6.67 -15.79 3.63
C ASP A 176 -5.38 -14.95 3.71
N LEU A 177 -4.46 -15.11 2.74
CA LEU A 177 -3.25 -14.29 2.61
C LEU A 177 -3.45 -13.09 1.68
N LEU A 178 -4.46 -13.11 0.82
CA LEU A 178 -4.69 -12.09 -0.20
C LEU A 178 -5.17 -10.76 0.39
N ARG A 179 -4.56 -9.65 -0.04
CA ARG A 179 -5.03 -8.29 0.23
C ARG A 179 -5.19 -7.51 -1.07
N LEU A 180 -6.36 -6.93 -1.28
CA LEU A 180 -6.70 -6.10 -2.42
C LEU A 180 -6.81 -4.63 -2.03
N PHE A 181 -6.70 -3.72 -3.00
CA PHE A 181 -6.92 -2.30 -2.75
C PHE A 181 -8.41 -1.98 -2.62
N MET A 182 -8.75 -1.02 -1.77
CA MET A 182 -10.11 -0.48 -1.64
C MET A 182 -10.38 0.64 -2.63
N ASN A 183 -9.33 1.39 -2.96
CA ASN A 183 -9.42 2.57 -3.81
C ASN A 183 -8.20 2.67 -4.73
N ILE A 184 -8.35 3.46 -5.77
CA ILE A 184 -7.29 3.68 -6.76
C ILE A 184 -6.30 4.76 -6.31
N GLU A 185 -5.06 4.65 -6.80
CA GLU A 185 -4.00 5.65 -6.67
C GLU A 185 -3.27 5.82 -8.02
N CYS A 186 -2.33 6.76 -8.11
CA CYS A 186 -1.62 7.07 -9.36
C CYS A 186 -0.82 5.89 -9.94
N SER A 187 -0.55 4.86 -9.16
CA SER A 187 0.10 3.62 -9.64
C SER A 187 -0.83 2.70 -10.43
N TYR A 188 -2.13 2.95 -10.40
CA TYR A 188 -3.10 2.20 -11.19
C TYR A 188 -2.85 2.42 -12.68
N ASN A 189 -2.41 1.35 -13.36
CA ASN A 189 -2.04 1.36 -14.79
C ASN A 189 -1.08 2.48 -15.24
N CYS A 190 -0.30 3.07 -14.32
CA CYS A 190 0.72 4.03 -14.68
C CYS A 190 1.75 3.38 -15.62
N PRO A 191 2.03 3.96 -16.80
CA PRO A 191 2.97 3.39 -17.77
C PRO A 191 4.41 3.40 -17.26
N SER A 192 4.69 4.16 -16.19
CA SER A 192 6.02 4.28 -15.62
C SER A 192 6.06 3.77 -14.19
N LYS A 193 6.73 2.64 -13.98
CA LYS A 193 6.98 2.07 -12.65
C LYS A 193 8.31 2.53 -12.02
N VAL A 194 8.96 3.54 -12.60
CA VAL A 194 10.30 4.00 -12.18
C VAL A 194 10.30 4.67 -10.80
N CYS A 195 9.17 5.22 -10.38
CA CYS A 195 9.05 5.96 -9.11
C CYS A 195 9.52 5.15 -7.90
N TYR A 196 9.16 3.89 -7.80
CA TYR A 196 9.55 3.04 -6.66
C TYR A 196 11.06 2.87 -6.52
N GLY A 197 11.76 2.60 -7.64
CA GLY A 197 13.22 2.50 -7.64
C GLY A 197 13.89 3.84 -7.35
N THR A 198 13.35 4.94 -7.90
CA THR A 198 13.85 6.29 -7.64
C THR A 198 13.73 6.65 -6.16
N THR A 199 12.58 6.40 -5.54
CA THR A 199 12.39 6.66 -4.11
C THR A 199 13.34 5.83 -3.25
N SER A 200 13.54 4.56 -3.58
CA SER A 200 14.52 3.71 -2.88
C SER A 200 15.95 4.28 -2.96
N LYS A 201 16.35 4.84 -4.11
CA LYS A 201 17.66 5.51 -4.27
C LYS A 201 17.74 6.81 -3.47
N ILE A 202 16.68 7.58 -3.39
CA ILE A 202 16.61 8.80 -2.57
C ILE A 202 16.78 8.43 -1.08
N ASN A 203 16.14 7.38 -0.63
CA ASN A 203 16.23 6.92 0.75
C ASN A 203 17.63 6.41 1.12
N ARG A 204 18.41 5.99 0.15
CA ARG A 204 19.84 5.64 0.31
C ARG A 204 20.79 6.83 0.11
N GLU A 205 20.26 8.03 -0.07
CA GLU A 205 21.03 9.26 -0.36
C GLU A 205 21.80 9.25 -1.69
N GLU A 206 21.55 8.28 -2.55
CA GLU A 206 22.20 8.16 -3.87
C GLU A 206 21.63 9.11 -4.91
N ARG A 207 20.48 9.72 -4.63
CA ARG A 207 19.79 10.67 -5.51
C ARG A 207 19.09 11.76 -4.71
N LYS A 208 19.18 12.99 -5.21
CA LYS A 208 18.42 14.13 -4.68
C LYS A 208 17.20 14.42 -5.56
N GLY A 209 16.07 14.63 -4.91
CA GLY A 209 14.82 15.02 -5.56
C GLY A 209 14.14 13.89 -6.36
N MET A 210 12.83 13.94 -6.39
CA MET A 210 11.98 13.06 -7.18
C MET A 210 11.02 13.92 -7.99
N ILE A 211 11.00 13.67 -9.30
CA ILE A 211 9.99 14.22 -10.21
C ILE A 211 9.17 13.02 -10.70
N CYS A 212 7.87 13.21 -10.84
CA CYS A 212 7.01 12.21 -11.45
C CYS A 212 7.55 11.81 -12.83
N SER A 213 7.74 10.52 -13.04
CA SER A 213 8.31 9.99 -14.28
C SER A 213 7.48 10.32 -15.53
N LEU A 214 6.17 10.55 -15.38
CA LEU A 214 5.31 10.99 -16.49
C LEU A 214 5.71 12.36 -17.03
N ILE A 215 6.15 13.28 -16.16
CA ILE A 215 6.65 14.60 -16.58
C ILE A 215 7.90 14.45 -17.44
N HIS A 216 8.80 13.52 -17.10
CA HIS A 216 9.99 13.24 -17.91
C HIS A 216 9.67 12.61 -19.27
N LEU A 217 8.52 11.95 -19.40
CA LEU A 217 8.06 11.39 -20.65
C LEU A 217 7.27 12.39 -21.51
N GLY A 218 7.21 13.68 -21.10
CA GLY A 218 6.43 14.71 -21.79
C GLY A 218 4.92 14.47 -21.70
N MET A 219 4.48 13.61 -20.82
CA MET A 219 3.06 13.37 -20.59
C MET A 219 2.57 14.41 -19.59
N GLU A 220 1.81 15.38 -20.07
CA GLU A 220 1.10 16.30 -19.20
C GLU A 220 0.10 15.51 -18.35
N ARG A 221 0.05 15.81 -17.06
CA ARG A 221 -1.06 15.42 -16.20
C ARG A 221 -2.24 16.32 -16.54
N THR A 222 -2.85 16.09 -17.69
CA THR A 222 -4.05 16.80 -18.07
C THR A 222 -5.21 16.30 -17.24
N PHE A 223 -5.59 17.10 -16.27
CA PHE A 223 -6.82 16.89 -15.50
C PHE A 223 -7.98 17.34 -16.37
N TYR A 224 -8.65 16.40 -17.00
CA TYR A 224 -9.89 16.69 -17.69
C TYR A 224 -11.06 16.44 -16.75
N ASN A 225 -11.79 17.52 -16.54
CA ASN A 225 -13.19 17.66 -16.23
C ASN A 225 -13.76 17.38 -14.84
N ASP A 226 -14.71 18.26 -14.58
CA ASP A 226 -15.62 18.38 -13.45
C ASP A 226 -16.63 17.22 -13.28
N ASP A 227 -16.63 16.25 -14.20
CA ASP A 227 -17.54 15.08 -14.19
C ASP A 227 -16.98 13.87 -13.38
N ILE A 228 -16.11 14.12 -12.39
CA ILE A 228 -15.56 13.05 -11.58
C ILE A 228 -16.59 12.63 -10.54
N THR A 229 -17.05 11.40 -10.64
CA THR A 229 -17.85 10.76 -9.61
C THR A 229 -16.90 10.14 -8.58
N TRP A 230 -16.95 10.59 -7.33
CA TRP A 230 -16.08 10.09 -6.27
C TRP A 230 -16.20 8.58 -6.04
N SER A 231 -17.35 7.98 -6.36
CA SER A 231 -17.55 6.53 -6.32
C SER A 231 -16.61 5.75 -7.26
N GLU A 232 -16.14 6.35 -8.35
CA GLU A 232 -15.21 5.70 -9.28
C GLU A 232 -13.82 5.48 -8.69
N PHE A 233 -13.48 6.15 -7.58
CA PHE A 233 -12.21 5.92 -6.87
C PHE A 233 -12.20 4.63 -6.07
N TYR A 234 -13.35 4.07 -5.76
CA TYR A 234 -13.47 2.85 -4.97
C TYR A 234 -13.70 1.62 -5.85
N PHE A 235 -13.18 0.50 -5.39
CA PHE A 235 -13.50 -0.80 -5.95
C PHE A 235 -14.75 -1.38 -5.28
N ASP A 236 -15.38 -2.35 -5.92
CA ASP A 236 -16.57 -3.03 -5.40
C ASP A 236 -16.17 -4.09 -4.34
N LEU A 237 -15.99 -3.65 -3.10
CA LEU A 237 -15.58 -4.53 -2.01
C LEU A 237 -16.56 -5.68 -1.75
N PRO A 238 -17.90 -5.46 -1.72
CA PRO A 238 -18.85 -6.56 -1.58
C PRO A 238 -18.65 -7.68 -2.59
N LYS A 239 -18.29 -7.36 -3.82
CA LYS A 239 -17.98 -8.37 -4.85
C LYS A 239 -16.75 -9.21 -4.47
N TYR A 240 -15.68 -8.58 -4.00
CA TYR A 240 -14.48 -9.33 -3.56
C TYR A 240 -14.75 -10.18 -2.30
N GLU A 241 -15.58 -9.68 -1.38
CA GLU A 241 -15.99 -10.43 -0.19
C GLU A 241 -16.78 -11.69 -0.56
N GLN A 242 -17.67 -11.61 -1.56
CA GLN A 242 -18.38 -12.78 -2.10
C GLN A 242 -17.41 -13.81 -2.71
N MET A 243 -16.26 -13.36 -3.23
CA MET A 243 -15.18 -14.22 -3.71
C MET A 243 -14.29 -14.77 -2.58
N GLY A 244 -14.55 -14.43 -1.32
CA GLY A 244 -13.81 -14.88 -0.14
C GLY A 244 -12.64 -14.01 0.28
N VAL A 245 -12.44 -12.83 -0.32
CA VAL A 245 -11.40 -11.87 0.08
C VAL A 245 -11.85 -11.12 1.33
N GLN A 246 -10.97 -11.04 2.34
CA GLN A 246 -11.29 -10.40 3.62
C GLN A 246 -10.32 -9.27 3.99
N LYS A 247 -9.18 -9.16 3.32
CA LYS A 247 -8.16 -8.16 3.63
C LYS A 247 -8.11 -7.10 2.54
N PHE A 248 -8.15 -5.84 2.97
CA PHE A 248 -8.18 -4.70 2.07
C PHE A 248 -7.16 -3.64 2.46
N LYS A 249 -6.75 -2.82 1.50
CA LYS A 249 -5.77 -1.75 1.67
C LYS A 249 -6.35 -0.44 1.19
N LEU A 250 -6.50 0.50 2.12
CA LEU A 250 -6.92 1.85 1.82
C LEU A 250 -5.68 2.74 1.66
N VAL A 251 -5.50 3.29 0.48
CA VAL A 251 -4.46 4.29 0.22
C VAL A 251 -5.06 5.68 0.29
N ALA A 252 -4.27 6.65 0.77
CA ALA A 252 -4.66 8.04 0.87
C ALA A 252 -3.88 8.86 -0.16
N PRO A 253 -4.30 8.89 -1.40
CA PRO A 253 -3.64 9.67 -2.43
C PRO A 253 -3.96 11.15 -2.27
N HIS A 254 -3.06 12.02 -2.75
CA HIS A 254 -3.41 13.40 -3.02
C HIS A 254 -4.49 13.45 -4.11
N GLU A 255 -5.36 14.44 -4.05
CA GLU A 255 -6.44 14.63 -5.04
C GLU A 255 -5.92 14.56 -6.48
N GLU A 256 -4.81 15.21 -6.77
CA GLU A 256 -4.13 15.15 -8.07
C GLU A 256 -3.75 13.72 -8.49
N GLN A 257 -3.27 12.89 -7.56
CA GLN A 257 -2.94 11.49 -7.82
C GLN A 257 -4.19 10.65 -8.06
N GLN A 258 -5.28 10.94 -7.36
CA GLN A 258 -6.58 10.28 -7.58
C GLN A 258 -7.13 10.58 -8.96
N ARG A 259 -7.14 11.85 -9.37
CA ARG A 259 -7.59 12.27 -10.70
C ARG A 259 -6.79 11.58 -11.81
N THR A 260 -5.46 11.52 -11.66
CA THR A 260 -4.59 10.80 -12.60
C THR A 260 -4.93 9.31 -12.67
N ALA A 261 -5.15 8.67 -11.52
CA ALA A 261 -5.50 7.26 -11.46
C ALA A 261 -6.85 6.96 -12.13
N LEU A 262 -7.83 7.84 -11.91
CA LEU A 262 -9.14 7.71 -12.53
C LEU A 262 -9.08 7.81 -14.06
N MET A 263 -8.29 8.74 -14.58
CA MET A 263 -8.05 8.86 -16.02
C MET A 263 -7.52 7.53 -16.60
N TYR A 264 -6.54 6.89 -15.92
CA TYR A 264 -6.03 5.59 -16.37
C TYR A 264 -7.07 4.48 -16.26
N LYS A 265 -7.89 4.48 -15.22
CA LYS A 265 -8.99 3.51 -15.07
C LYS A 265 -10.01 3.61 -16.21
N ARG A 266 -10.44 4.83 -16.54
CA ARG A 266 -11.38 5.09 -17.64
C ARG A 266 -10.79 4.68 -18.98
N ASN A 267 -9.55 5.03 -19.26
CA ASN A 267 -8.87 4.65 -20.50
C ASN A 267 -8.71 3.13 -20.64
N HIS A 268 -8.39 2.44 -19.57
CA HIS A 268 -8.28 0.99 -19.57
C HIS A 268 -9.63 0.32 -19.84
N GLN A 269 -10.71 0.81 -19.23
CA GLN A 269 -12.06 0.31 -19.47
C GLN A 269 -12.53 0.54 -20.90
N MET A 270 -12.19 1.69 -21.50
CA MET A 270 -12.49 1.98 -22.91
C MET A 270 -11.79 1.00 -23.85
N LEU A 271 -10.50 0.72 -23.63
CA LEU A 271 -9.73 -0.24 -24.43
C LEU A 271 -10.26 -1.67 -24.29
N ALA A 272 -10.62 -2.10 -23.09
CA ALA A 272 -11.21 -3.41 -22.84
C ALA A 272 -12.60 -3.58 -23.49
N ASN A 273 -13.38 -2.51 -23.60
CA ASN A 273 -14.69 -2.50 -24.26
C ASN A 273 -14.57 -2.45 -25.79
N SER A 274 -13.49 -1.86 -26.32
CA SER A 274 -13.24 -1.80 -27.77
C SER A 274 -12.69 -3.11 -28.34
N ALA A 275 -12.18 -4.00 -27.47
CA ALA A 275 -11.65 -5.31 -27.86
C ALA A 275 -12.69 -6.45 -27.81
N LYS A 276 -13.94 -6.12 -27.46
CA LYS A 276 -15.11 -7.02 -27.50
C LYS A 276 -15.94 -6.74 -28.74
#